data_0a09dc709f714d040f517f955ff37c66
#
_entry.id   0a09dc709f714d040f517f955ff37c66
#
_cell.length_a   1.000
_cell.length_b   1.000
_cell.length_c   1.000
_cell.angle_alpha   90.00
_cell.angle_beta   90.00
_cell.angle_gamma   90.00
#
_symmetry.space_group_name_H-M   'P 1'
#
loop_
_entity.id
_entity.type
_entity.pdbx_description
1 polymer ?
#
loop_
_entity_poly.entity_id
_entity_poly.type
_entity_poly.pdbx_seq_one_letter_code
_entity_poly.pdbx_strand_id
1 'polypeptide(L)'
;MSAAGMAPPEFSRPVDVRQVEGKHMQLTASPEECAALAGRFGLVRIERLAAELVLARSENGAEGHGQLQAAIVQTCAVSGEDLPVTIDEPIFFRFVAAQGERAPDEEVEIALDDCDEIEFSGTMIDIGEAVAQSLALAIDPFAVGPNAEEVRRKAGLLDEAAAGPFAALAALKGK
;
A
#
# COMPACT_ATOMS: atom_id res chain seq x y z
N MET A 1 14.10 12.71 -27.25
CA MET A 1 13.32 13.05 -26.05
C MET A 1 13.54 11.91 -25.05
N SER A 2 14.27 12.20 -23.96
CA SER A 2 14.64 11.22 -22.95
C SER A 2 13.40 10.69 -22.26
N ALA A 3 13.18 9.37 -22.32
CA ALA A 3 12.37 8.69 -21.33
C ALA A 3 13.00 9.00 -19.97
N ALA A 4 12.26 9.71 -19.12
CA ALA A 4 12.66 9.89 -17.73
C ALA A 4 12.85 8.49 -17.15
N GLY A 5 14.10 8.15 -16.82
CA GLY A 5 14.45 6.85 -16.29
C GLY A 5 13.72 6.65 -14.96
N MET A 6 12.62 5.94 -15.00
CA MET A 6 12.07 5.36 -13.80
C MET A 6 13.13 4.41 -13.25
N ALA A 7 13.51 4.63 -11.99
CA ALA A 7 14.33 3.66 -11.28
C ALA A 7 13.64 2.29 -11.38
N PRO A 8 14.41 1.19 -11.54
CA PRO A 8 13.81 -0.14 -11.54
C PRO A 8 13.03 -0.33 -10.23
N PRO A 9 11.87 -1.00 -10.30
CA PRO A 9 11.07 -1.26 -9.10
C PRO A 9 11.91 -2.02 -8.07
N GLU A 10 11.77 -1.67 -6.80
CA GLU A 10 12.54 -2.21 -5.68
C GLU A 10 12.32 -3.70 -5.50
N PHE A 11 11.12 -4.18 -5.87
CA PHE A 11 10.72 -5.58 -5.79
C PHE A 11 10.12 -6.01 -7.13
N SER A 12 10.95 -6.48 -8.06
CA SER A 12 10.54 -6.81 -9.43
C SER A 12 10.52 -8.32 -9.68
N ARG A 13 9.41 -8.81 -10.23
CA ARG A 13 9.22 -10.22 -10.65
C ARG A 13 8.47 -10.25 -11.98
N PRO A 14 9.18 -9.95 -13.09
CA PRO A 14 8.56 -9.86 -14.40
C PRO A 14 8.09 -11.24 -14.90
N VAL A 15 6.91 -11.26 -15.49
CA VAL A 15 6.29 -12.46 -16.07
C VAL A 15 5.72 -12.09 -17.44
N ASP A 16 5.89 -12.98 -18.43
CA ASP A 16 5.23 -12.82 -19.72
C ASP A 16 3.75 -13.12 -19.58
N VAL A 17 2.89 -12.16 -19.95
CA VAL A 17 1.43 -12.25 -19.85
C VAL A 17 0.86 -13.47 -20.62
N ARG A 18 1.58 -13.97 -21.60
CA ARG A 18 1.17 -15.15 -22.38
C ARG A 18 1.40 -16.47 -21.63
N GLN A 19 2.15 -16.45 -20.52
CA GLN A 19 2.56 -17.62 -19.75
C GLN A 19 2.00 -17.61 -18.31
N VAL A 20 0.92 -16.88 -18.09
CA VAL A 20 0.34 -16.73 -16.73
C VAL A 20 -0.71 -17.78 -16.39
N GLU A 21 -1.34 -18.43 -17.38
CA GLU A 21 -2.47 -19.32 -17.16
C GLU A 21 -2.15 -20.44 -16.15
N GLY A 22 -2.87 -20.44 -15.03
CA GLY A 22 -2.70 -21.42 -13.96
C GLY A 22 -1.35 -21.36 -13.24
N LYS A 23 -0.58 -20.27 -13.39
CA LYS A 23 0.74 -20.16 -12.80
C LYS A 23 0.65 -19.85 -11.31
N HIS A 24 1.19 -20.76 -10.49
CA HIS A 24 1.38 -20.53 -9.07
C HIS A 24 2.74 -19.85 -8.83
N MET A 25 2.73 -18.79 -8.03
CA MET A 25 3.94 -18.06 -7.67
C MET A 25 4.04 -17.89 -6.17
N GLN A 26 5.23 -18.16 -5.63
CA GLN A 26 5.61 -17.82 -4.27
C GLN A 26 6.70 -16.76 -4.35
N LEU A 27 6.43 -15.61 -3.80
CA LEU A 27 7.33 -14.47 -3.79
C LEU A 27 7.80 -14.21 -2.36
N THR A 28 9.07 -13.95 -2.22
CA THR A 28 9.66 -13.50 -0.95
C THR A 28 10.66 -12.40 -1.29
N ALA A 29 10.54 -11.27 -0.59
CA ALA A 29 11.48 -10.18 -0.73
C ALA A 29 12.79 -10.48 0.00
N SER A 30 13.91 -10.12 -0.63
CA SER A 30 15.22 -10.15 0.01
C SER A 30 15.36 -9.04 1.06
N PRO A 31 16.35 -9.11 1.96
CA PRO A 31 16.60 -8.03 2.91
C PRO A 31 16.84 -6.66 2.24
N GLU A 32 17.51 -6.66 1.08
CA GLU A 32 17.78 -5.44 0.30
C GLU A 32 16.49 -4.86 -0.30
N GLU A 33 15.63 -5.73 -0.85
CA GLU A 33 14.31 -5.36 -1.38
C GLU A 33 13.41 -4.82 -0.25
N CYS A 34 13.40 -5.49 0.92
CA CYS A 34 12.68 -5.01 2.09
C CYS A 34 13.17 -3.62 2.54
N ALA A 35 14.47 -3.38 2.55
CA ALA A 35 15.04 -2.08 2.92
C ALA A 35 14.65 -0.99 1.92
N ALA A 36 14.68 -1.29 0.62
CA ALA A 36 14.30 -0.36 -0.43
C ALA A 36 12.79 -0.01 -0.36
N LEU A 37 11.92 -1.01 -0.20
CA LEU A 37 10.48 -0.81 -0.02
C LEU A 37 10.15 -0.06 1.27
N ALA A 38 10.85 -0.32 2.37
CA ALA A 38 10.69 0.44 3.62
C ALA A 38 10.98 1.92 3.40
N GLY A 39 12.04 2.24 2.67
CA GLY A 39 12.35 3.62 2.27
C GLY A 39 11.28 4.26 1.41
N ARG A 40 10.75 3.52 0.43
CA ARG A 40 9.67 3.97 -0.47
C ARG A 40 8.38 4.28 0.29
N PHE A 41 8.00 3.44 1.26
CA PHE A 41 6.75 3.59 2.00
C PHE A 41 6.88 4.40 3.30
N GLY A 42 8.08 4.90 3.61
CA GLY A 42 8.30 5.68 4.82
C GLY A 42 8.17 4.85 6.11
N LEU A 43 8.44 3.55 6.04
CA LEU A 43 8.44 2.64 7.17
C LEU A 43 9.79 2.67 7.89
N VAL A 44 9.80 2.33 9.18
CA VAL A 44 11.04 2.13 9.93
C VAL A 44 11.82 0.95 9.34
N ARG A 45 11.12 -0.17 9.07
CA ARG A 45 11.66 -1.34 8.37
C ARG A 45 10.55 -2.31 7.95
N ILE A 46 10.87 -3.16 7.00
CA ILE A 46 10.10 -4.36 6.65
C ILE A 46 10.95 -5.56 7.08
N GLU A 47 10.45 -6.34 8.01
CA GLU A 47 11.15 -7.54 8.52
C GLU A 47 10.94 -8.74 7.62
N ARG A 48 9.74 -8.81 7.00
CA ARG A 48 9.35 -9.88 6.06
C ARG A 48 8.28 -9.36 5.11
N LEU A 49 8.41 -9.77 3.85
CA LEU A 49 7.37 -9.64 2.83
C LEU A 49 7.34 -10.92 2.01
N ALA A 50 6.19 -11.55 1.96
CA ALA A 50 5.94 -12.74 1.16
C ALA A 50 4.53 -12.69 0.54
N ALA A 51 4.35 -13.31 -0.61
CA ALA A 51 3.06 -13.49 -1.23
C ALA A 51 2.97 -14.85 -1.93
N GLU A 52 1.79 -15.47 -1.84
CA GLU A 52 1.44 -16.65 -2.61
C GLU A 52 0.31 -16.30 -3.56
N LEU A 53 0.49 -16.55 -4.85
CA LEU A 53 -0.39 -16.08 -5.90
C LEU A 53 -0.70 -17.19 -6.89
N VAL A 54 -1.91 -17.14 -7.42
CA VAL A 54 -2.32 -17.86 -8.63
C VAL A 54 -2.64 -16.82 -9.68
N LEU A 55 -1.99 -16.95 -10.84
CA LEU A 55 -2.23 -16.09 -11.99
C LEU A 55 -3.15 -16.80 -12.97
N ALA A 56 -4.04 -16.04 -13.59
CA ALA A 56 -4.90 -16.49 -14.66
C ALA A 56 -4.90 -15.48 -15.80
N ARG A 57 -5.23 -15.94 -16.98
CA ARG A 57 -5.39 -15.07 -18.14
C ARG A 57 -6.77 -14.43 -18.13
N SER A 58 -6.85 -13.13 -18.37
CA SER A 58 -8.07 -12.41 -18.58
C SER A 58 -8.23 -12.01 -20.06
N GLU A 59 -9.39 -11.47 -20.43
CA GLU A 59 -9.70 -11.09 -21.82
C GLU A 59 -8.69 -10.08 -22.38
N ASN A 60 -8.26 -9.10 -21.56
CA ASN A 60 -7.38 -8.01 -21.97
C ASN A 60 -6.01 -8.04 -21.25
N GLY A 61 -5.65 -9.16 -20.62
CA GLY A 61 -4.37 -9.22 -19.90
C GLY A 61 -4.26 -10.41 -18.97
N ALA A 62 -4.06 -10.15 -17.69
CA ALA A 62 -3.91 -11.17 -16.65
C ALA A 62 -4.51 -10.69 -15.33
N GLU A 63 -4.90 -11.63 -14.49
CA GLU A 63 -5.29 -11.37 -13.12
C GLU A 63 -4.51 -12.26 -12.16
N GLY A 64 -4.31 -11.74 -10.94
CA GLY A 64 -3.66 -12.47 -9.88
C GLY A 64 -4.47 -12.36 -8.59
N HIS A 65 -4.58 -13.48 -7.90
CA HIS A 65 -5.21 -13.51 -6.59
C HIS A 65 -4.40 -14.41 -5.66
N GLY A 66 -4.44 -14.10 -4.38
CA GLY A 66 -3.70 -14.87 -3.40
C GLY A 66 -3.67 -14.22 -2.04
N GLN A 67 -2.57 -14.46 -1.30
CA GLN A 67 -2.40 -14.00 0.05
C GLN A 67 -1.08 -13.24 0.19
N LEU A 68 -1.15 -12.06 0.81
CA LEU A 68 0.00 -11.23 1.17
C LEU A 68 0.27 -11.37 2.66
N GLN A 69 1.51 -11.61 3.02
CA GLN A 69 1.98 -11.65 4.40
C GLN A 69 3.17 -10.71 4.57
N ALA A 70 3.08 -9.80 5.51
CA ALA A 70 4.19 -8.92 5.85
C ALA A 70 4.31 -8.71 7.35
N ALA A 71 5.54 -8.53 7.82
CA ALA A 71 5.86 -8.01 9.13
C ALA A 71 6.60 -6.69 8.92
N ILE A 72 6.01 -5.61 9.37
CA ILE A 72 6.54 -4.26 9.20
C ILE A 72 6.69 -3.57 10.56
N VAL A 73 7.52 -2.56 10.60
CA VAL A 73 7.58 -1.61 11.71
C VAL A 73 7.36 -0.21 11.15
N GLN A 74 6.32 0.42 11.61
CA GLN A 74 5.99 1.80 11.26
C GLN A 74 6.04 2.70 12.49
N THR A 75 5.99 3.99 12.29
CA THR A 75 5.94 4.96 13.39
C THR A 75 4.49 5.13 13.86
N CYS A 76 4.26 5.02 15.17
CA CYS A 76 2.96 5.34 15.75
C CYS A 76 2.55 6.77 15.43
N ALA A 77 1.34 6.96 14.86
CA ALA A 77 0.85 8.27 14.44
C ALA A 77 0.71 9.30 15.58
N VAL A 78 0.69 8.84 16.83
CA VAL A 78 0.49 9.71 18.01
C VAL A 78 1.75 9.83 18.86
N SER A 79 2.38 8.71 19.22
CA SER A 79 3.55 8.72 20.13
C SER A 79 4.88 8.88 19.43
N GLY A 80 4.94 8.61 18.11
CA GLY A 80 6.20 8.60 17.36
C GLY A 80 7.09 7.39 17.65
N GLU A 81 6.61 6.43 18.44
CA GLU A 81 7.34 5.22 18.76
C GLU A 81 7.23 4.16 17.67
N ASP A 82 8.19 3.25 17.64
CA ASP A 82 8.17 2.10 16.74
C ASP A 82 6.96 1.21 17.05
N LEU A 83 6.16 0.93 16.02
CA LEU A 83 4.97 0.11 16.10
C LEU A 83 5.12 -1.10 15.16
N PRO A 84 5.39 -2.30 15.70
CA PRO A 84 5.35 -3.53 14.91
C PRO A 84 3.92 -3.86 14.48
N VAL A 85 3.74 -4.16 13.19
CA VAL A 85 2.45 -4.54 12.59
C VAL A 85 2.64 -5.78 11.73
N THR A 86 1.73 -6.72 11.86
CA THR A 86 1.63 -7.88 10.97
C THR A 86 0.44 -7.70 10.04
N ILE A 87 0.70 -7.89 8.76
CA ILE A 87 -0.29 -7.83 7.68
C ILE A 87 -0.45 -9.25 7.13
N ASP A 88 -1.68 -9.71 7.03
CA ASP A 88 -2.04 -11.01 6.44
C ASP A 88 -3.40 -10.84 5.77
N GLU A 89 -3.37 -10.50 4.47
CA GLU A 89 -4.56 -10.08 3.74
C GLU A 89 -4.65 -10.77 2.39
N PRO A 90 -5.87 -11.08 1.92
CA PRO A 90 -6.08 -11.50 0.55
C PRO A 90 -5.75 -10.34 -0.38
N ILE A 91 -5.09 -10.64 -1.50
CA ILE A 91 -4.81 -9.67 -2.55
C ILE A 91 -5.41 -10.12 -3.88
N PHE A 92 -5.89 -9.14 -4.61
CA PHE A 92 -6.35 -9.28 -5.98
C PHE A 92 -5.84 -8.10 -6.80
N PHE A 93 -5.41 -8.36 -8.01
CA PHE A 93 -5.05 -7.33 -8.98
C PHE A 93 -5.29 -7.81 -10.41
N ARG A 94 -5.55 -6.86 -11.31
CA ARG A 94 -5.77 -7.13 -12.73
C ARG A 94 -4.80 -6.28 -13.55
N PHE A 95 -4.09 -6.94 -14.46
CA PHE A 95 -3.30 -6.26 -15.48
C PHE A 95 -4.10 -6.12 -16.75
N VAL A 96 -4.17 -4.90 -17.29
CA VAL A 96 -4.85 -4.59 -18.54
C VAL A 96 -3.87 -3.99 -19.53
N ALA A 97 -3.95 -4.38 -20.79
CA ALA A 97 -3.12 -3.79 -21.82
C ALA A 97 -3.47 -2.30 -21.97
N ALA A 98 -2.44 -1.43 -21.91
CA ALA A 98 -2.61 0.00 -22.11
C ALA A 98 -3.32 0.24 -23.45
N GLN A 99 -4.51 0.84 -23.39
CA GLN A 99 -5.19 1.34 -24.58
C GLN A 99 -4.45 2.62 -24.99
N GLY A 100 -4.08 2.72 -26.29
CA GLY A 100 -3.32 3.88 -26.80
C GLY A 100 -3.94 5.22 -26.41
N GLU A 101 -3.19 6.32 -26.56
CA GLU A 101 -3.59 7.65 -26.12
C GLU A 101 -5.08 7.93 -26.41
N ARG A 102 -5.88 8.05 -25.36
CA ARG A 102 -7.29 8.42 -25.44
C ARG A 102 -7.38 9.88 -25.86
N ALA A 103 -8.38 10.21 -26.65
CA ALA A 103 -8.64 11.60 -27.03
C ALA A 103 -8.90 12.44 -25.75
N PRO A 104 -8.42 13.71 -25.70
CA PRO A 104 -8.51 14.55 -24.49
C PRO A 104 -9.93 14.83 -23.98
N ASP A 105 -10.96 14.56 -24.77
CA ASP A 105 -12.38 14.86 -24.47
C ASP A 105 -13.24 13.58 -24.29
N GLU A 106 -12.65 12.40 -24.15
CA GLU A 106 -13.41 11.17 -23.95
C GLU A 106 -13.75 10.99 -22.47
N GLU A 107 -15.01 11.23 -22.10
CA GLU A 107 -15.52 10.94 -20.77
C GLU A 107 -15.54 9.41 -20.57
N VAL A 108 -14.74 8.91 -19.65
CA VAL A 108 -14.72 7.50 -19.28
C VAL A 108 -15.54 7.33 -18.01
N GLU A 109 -16.64 6.58 -18.10
CA GLU A 109 -17.30 6.07 -16.89
C GLU A 109 -16.38 5.05 -16.24
N ILE A 110 -15.80 5.40 -15.10
CA ILE A 110 -15.00 4.48 -14.27
C ILE A 110 -16.00 3.58 -13.53
N ALA A 111 -16.07 2.31 -13.91
CA ALA A 111 -16.81 1.33 -13.15
C ALA A 111 -16.07 1.04 -11.82
N LEU A 112 -16.80 0.66 -10.78
CA LEU A 112 -16.21 0.31 -9.47
C LEU A 112 -15.19 -0.83 -9.56
N ASP A 113 -15.31 -1.68 -10.57
CA ASP A 113 -14.42 -2.81 -10.85
C ASP A 113 -13.10 -2.40 -11.53
N ASP A 114 -12.99 -1.16 -12.02
CA ASP A 114 -11.81 -0.64 -12.73
C ASP A 114 -10.74 -0.11 -11.75
N CYS A 115 -11.04 -0.02 -10.45
CA CYS A 115 -10.16 0.59 -9.46
C CYS A 115 -8.88 -0.21 -9.15
N ASP A 116 -8.88 -1.52 -9.46
CA ASP A 116 -7.77 -2.43 -9.17
C ASP A 116 -6.99 -2.82 -10.43
N GLU A 117 -7.11 -2.03 -11.50
CA GLU A 117 -6.45 -2.30 -12.78
C GLU A 117 -5.06 -1.66 -12.84
N ILE A 118 -4.07 -2.46 -13.24
CA ILE A 118 -2.70 -2.04 -13.48
C ILE A 118 -2.46 -2.06 -14.99
N GLU A 119 -2.25 -0.90 -15.59
CA GLU A 119 -1.93 -0.84 -17.02
C GLU A 119 -0.52 -1.36 -17.29
N PHE A 120 -0.38 -2.15 -18.35
CA PHE A 120 0.93 -2.59 -18.83
C PHE A 120 1.08 -2.37 -20.34
N SER A 121 2.34 -2.22 -20.78
CA SER A 121 2.72 -2.11 -22.18
C SER A 121 3.61 -3.26 -22.60
N GLY A 122 3.42 -3.76 -23.81
CA GLY A 122 4.19 -4.90 -24.32
C GLY A 122 3.63 -6.24 -23.85
N THR A 123 4.51 -7.14 -23.41
CA THR A 123 4.14 -8.51 -23.01
C THR A 123 4.57 -8.87 -21.58
N MET A 124 5.27 -7.98 -20.90
CA MET A 124 5.78 -8.23 -19.56
C MET A 124 4.94 -7.48 -18.54
N ILE A 125 4.52 -8.17 -17.49
CA ILE A 125 3.87 -7.63 -16.30
C ILE A 125 4.77 -7.88 -15.09
N ASP A 126 4.80 -6.93 -14.15
CA ASP A 126 5.64 -7.05 -12.96
C ASP A 126 4.77 -7.42 -11.74
N ILE A 127 4.80 -8.70 -11.38
CA ILE A 127 4.04 -9.23 -10.26
C ILE A 127 4.60 -8.75 -8.92
N GLY A 128 5.91 -8.54 -8.84
CA GLY A 128 6.55 -8.00 -7.63
C GLY A 128 6.08 -6.59 -7.33
N GLU A 129 6.01 -5.73 -8.33
CA GLU A 129 5.49 -4.36 -8.17
C GLU A 129 4.00 -4.37 -7.77
N ALA A 130 3.19 -5.25 -8.34
CA ALA A 130 1.77 -5.38 -7.93
C ALA A 130 1.64 -5.78 -6.45
N VAL A 131 2.47 -6.72 -5.98
CA VAL A 131 2.51 -7.09 -4.55
C VAL A 131 2.99 -5.93 -3.68
N ALA A 132 3.98 -5.16 -4.12
CA ALA A 132 4.46 -3.99 -3.40
C ALA A 132 3.37 -2.90 -3.28
N GLN A 133 2.61 -2.67 -4.33
CA GLN A 133 1.46 -1.75 -4.31
C GLN A 133 0.35 -2.25 -3.38
N SER A 134 0.05 -3.54 -3.38
CA SER A 134 -0.91 -4.15 -2.46
C SER A 134 -0.47 -3.98 -1.00
N LEU A 135 0.83 -4.16 -0.71
CA LEU A 135 1.38 -3.87 0.62
C LEU A 135 1.18 -2.41 1.01
N ALA A 136 1.44 -1.47 0.10
CA ALA A 136 1.26 -0.04 0.38
C ALA A 136 -0.18 0.31 0.75
N LEU A 137 -1.17 -0.33 0.10
CA LEU A 137 -2.59 -0.14 0.40
C LEU A 137 -3.00 -0.76 1.74
N ALA A 138 -2.34 -1.84 2.17
CA ALA A 138 -2.61 -2.52 3.43
C ALA A 138 -2.00 -1.80 4.66
N ILE A 139 -1.08 -0.86 4.46
CA ILE A 139 -0.47 -0.08 5.55
C ILE A 139 -1.47 0.97 6.03
N ASP A 140 -1.83 0.91 7.32
CA ASP A 140 -2.62 1.98 7.96
C ASP A 140 -1.70 3.13 8.40
N PRO A 141 -1.76 4.31 7.72
CA PRO A 141 -0.90 5.45 8.07
C PRO A 141 -1.29 6.10 9.41
N PHE A 142 -2.43 5.76 9.96
CA PHE A 142 -2.95 6.29 11.22
C PHE A 142 -2.85 5.27 12.37
N ALA A 143 -2.15 4.17 12.19
CA ALA A 143 -1.99 3.16 13.21
C ALA A 143 -1.40 3.74 14.50
N VAL A 144 -1.97 3.37 15.63
CA VAL A 144 -1.60 3.85 16.95
C VAL A 144 -1.18 2.72 17.87
N GLY A 145 -0.09 2.93 18.59
CA GLY A 145 0.42 1.98 19.58
C GLY A 145 -0.25 2.12 20.95
N PRO A 146 0.07 1.23 21.88
CA PRO A 146 -0.53 1.17 23.21
C PRO A 146 -0.31 2.43 24.05
N ASN A 147 0.76 3.18 23.79
CA ASN A 147 1.09 4.41 24.56
C ASN A 147 0.39 5.67 24.01
N ALA A 148 -0.39 5.55 22.93
CA ALA A 148 -1.02 6.69 22.27
C ALA A 148 -1.96 7.48 23.18
N GLU A 149 -2.76 6.78 24.03
CA GLU A 149 -3.68 7.44 24.96
C GLU A 149 -2.95 8.21 26.05
N GLU A 150 -1.83 7.68 26.54
CA GLU A 150 -1.01 8.39 27.55
C GLU A 150 -0.42 9.65 26.97
N VAL A 151 0.09 9.59 25.73
CA VAL A 151 0.62 10.76 25.03
C VAL A 151 -0.46 11.80 24.79
N ARG A 152 -1.65 11.39 24.34
CA ARG A 152 -2.82 12.29 24.20
C ARG A 152 -3.21 12.96 25.51
N ARG A 153 -3.20 12.21 26.61
CA ARG A 153 -3.52 12.74 27.94
C ARG A 153 -2.48 13.77 28.37
N LYS A 154 -1.18 13.47 28.22
CA LYS A 154 -0.09 14.39 28.54
C LYS A 154 -0.13 15.67 27.71
N ALA A 155 -0.58 15.56 26.44
CA ALA A 155 -0.76 16.68 25.53
C ALA A 155 -2.06 17.47 25.77
N GLY A 156 -2.93 17.05 26.70
CA GLY A 156 -4.21 17.70 26.98
C GLY A 156 -5.28 17.48 25.90
N LEU A 157 -5.09 16.51 25.00
CA LEU A 157 -5.98 16.27 23.87
C LEU A 157 -7.20 15.40 24.21
N LEU A 158 -7.23 14.78 25.40
CA LEU A 158 -8.36 13.97 25.86
C LEU A 158 -9.37 14.77 26.71
N ASP A 159 -9.03 16.00 27.06
CA ASP A 159 -9.91 16.86 27.86
C ASP A 159 -10.64 17.83 26.92
N GLU A 160 -11.87 17.47 26.53
CA GLU A 160 -12.74 18.32 25.69
C GLU A 160 -12.95 19.71 26.29
N ALA A 161 -12.86 19.83 27.62
CA ALA A 161 -12.98 21.10 28.34
C ALA A 161 -11.72 21.97 28.21
N ALA A 162 -10.55 21.36 27.94
CA ALA A 162 -9.27 22.04 27.79
C ALA A 162 -8.90 22.31 26.32
N ALA A 163 -9.56 21.66 25.36
CA ALA A 163 -9.27 21.75 23.94
C ALA A 163 -10.22 22.71 23.25
N GLY A 164 -9.78 23.98 23.07
CA GLY A 164 -10.49 24.91 22.19
C GLY A 164 -10.49 26.36 22.69
N PRO A 165 -10.90 27.32 21.85
CA PRO A 165 -10.97 28.75 22.20
C PRO A 165 -11.95 29.04 23.35
N PHE A 166 -12.80 28.06 23.71
CA PHE A 166 -13.76 28.14 24.80
C PHE A 166 -13.28 27.52 26.11
N ALA A 167 -12.05 26.98 26.18
CA ALA A 167 -11.50 26.43 27.43
C ALA A 167 -11.50 27.45 28.57
N ALA A 168 -11.33 28.73 28.28
CA ALA A 168 -11.38 29.82 29.22
C ALA A 168 -12.81 30.01 29.85
N LEU A 169 -13.86 29.60 29.17
CA LEU A 169 -15.25 29.69 29.68
C LEU A 169 -15.59 28.57 30.68
N ALA A 170 -14.90 27.45 30.64
CA ALA A 170 -15.03 26.37 31.61
C ALA A 170 -14.63 26.83 33.01
N ALA A 171 -13.66 27.72 33.15
CA ALA A 171 -13.23 28.33 34.42
C ALA A 171 -14.26 29.29 35.01
N LEU A 172 -15.21 29.80 34.21
CA LEU A 172 -16.27 30.72 34.67
C LEU A 172 -17.53 29.99 35.19
N LYS A 173 -17.67 28.68 34.90
CA LYS A 173 -18.83 27.86 35.28
C LYS A 173 -18.73 27.29 36.70
N GLY A 174 -17.63 27.52 37.41
CA GLY A 174 -17.30 27.01 38.76
C GLY A 174 -17.45 28.07 39.89
N LYS A 175 -18.33 29.06 39.74
CA LYS A 175 -18.69 29.95 40.86
C LYS A 175 -20.20 29.97 41.07
#